data_327d2985726aa66657fa26fa261e76ae
#
_entry.id   327d2985726aa66657fa26fa261e76ae
#
_cell.length_a   1.000
_cell.length_b   1.000
_cell.length_c   1.000
_cell.angle_alpha   90.00
_cell.angle_beta   90.00
_cell.angle_gamma   90.00
#
_symmetry.space_group_name_H-M   'P 1'
#
loop_
_entity.id
_entity.type
_entity.pdbx_description
1 polymer ?
#
loop_
_entity_poly.entity_id
_entity_poly.type
_entity_poly.pdbx_seq_one_letter_code
_entity_poly.pdbx_strand_id
1 'polypeptide(L)'
;MLNTMTTSTTRTERTERTERTERTERTERTERTAALPGTPAREAARATRRRRHHSAAFWVVAAAFCFNLAFSAVPTPLYAIYQHRDHFSTLMITVVYAVYAVGVIVSLFLGGHVSDWVGRRRVLVPALAVNVASAVLFIAFPSLAGLIIARVVSGVSIGLTTGTATAYLAELHLGAGGSPAGRRPQVVATAANLGGIGVGPLCAGLLAQFVPSPLVVPYVIVGGVLVVLALLIAFAPETASRPDPQPAWRPQRVAIPAHARGTFFAATGAAAAAFAVFGVYNSLMPGFLAGTMHETSYAVAGAVAFSAFAAGAIAQIVLGTASVATTLKTAVPVLFAGLTLFTVGMWLPSLPVFVIGGIVTGAGGGLVFRGSLVAAASTAPAGSRAEVLAGFFLGAYIGLSAPVIALGVATQYVAARDVMLVFVVLAAIAVAAGARSVLRHQSA
;
A
#
# COMPACT_ATOMS: atom_id res chain seq x y z
N MET A 1 -90.89 31.26 -19.81
CA MET A 1 -89.49 31.61 -19.78
C MET A 1 -88.73 30.77 -18.68
N LEU A 2 -88.70 29.44 -18.78
CA LEU A 2 -88.05 28.60 -17.75
C LEU A 2 -87.35 27.31 -18.34
N ASN A 3 -87.04 27.30 -19.68
CA ASN A 3 -86.55 26.08 -20.28
C ASN A 3 -85.21 26.24 -21.09
N THR A 4 -84.53 27.40 -20.95
CA THR A 4 -83.29 27.70 -21.68
C THR A 4 -82.02 27.77 -20.80
N MET A 5 -82.13 27.69 -19.46
CA MET A 5 -80.95 27.74 -18.56
C MET A 5 -80.40 26.39 -18.15
N THR A 6 -81.11 25.27 -18.29
CA THR A 6 -80.66 23.94 -17.89
C THR A 6 -79.79 23.21 -18.90
N THR A 7 -79.79 23.61 -20.17
CA THR A 7 -79.00 22.98 -21.26
C THR A 7 -77.58 23.52 -21.40
N SER A 8 -77.29 24.70 -20.86
CA SER A 8 -75.93 25.31 -20.92
C SER A 8 -74.96 24.71 -19.88
N THR A 9 -75.41 24.43 -18.68
CA THR A 9 -74.62 23.91 -17.58
C THR A 9 -74.16 22.46 -17.80
N THR A 10 -74.97 21.62 -18.40
CA THR A 10 -74.64 20.22 -18.69
C THR A 10 -73.64 20.06 -19.82
N ARG A 11 -73.56 21.04 -20.71
CA ARG A 11 -72.58 20.99 -21.84
C ARG A 11 -71.17 21.40 -21.37
N THR A 12 -71.05 22.36 -20.47
CA THR A 12 -69.76 22.82 -19.91
C THR A 12 -69.18 21.76 -19.00
N GLU A 13 -69.96 21.14 -18.13
CA GLU A 13 -69.49 20.04 -17.27
C GLU A 13 -69.04 18.81 -18.07
N ARG A 14 -69.69 18.52 -19.18
CA ARG A 14 -69.31 17.42 -20.07
C ARG A 14 -67.96 17.68 -20.77
N THR A 15 -67.68 18.91 -21.19
CA THR A 15 -66.45 19.32 -21.81
C THR A 15 -65.28 19.29 -20.83
N GLU A 16 -65.48 19.84 -19.60
CA GLU A 16 -64.47 19.80 -18.54
C GLU A 16 -64.13 18.36 -18.08
N ARG A 17 -65.12 17.49 -18.05
CA ARG A 17 -64.90 16.08 -17.71
C ARG A 17 -64.10 15.35 -18.79
N THR A 18 -64.35 15.65 -20.06
CA THR A 18 -63.60 15.06 -21.19
C THR A 18 -62.16 15.56 -21.21
N GLU A 19 -61.91 16.87 -21.03
CA GLU A 19 -60.59 17.44 -20.95
C GLU A 19 -59.78 16.91 -19.75
N ARG A 20 -60.45 16.70 -18.62
CA ARG A 20 -59.81 16.11 -17.42
C ARG A 20 -59.43 14.66 -17.64
N THR A 21 -60.25 13.89 -18.35
CA THR A 21 -59.99 12.48 -18.69
C THR A 21 -58.84 12.39 -19.69
N GLU A 22 -58.81 13.22 -20.74
CA GLU A 22 -57.72 13.27 -21.73
C GLU A 22 -56.38 13.71 -21.09
N ARG A 23 -56.43 14.63 -20.12
CA ARG A 23 -55.25 15.08 -19.40
C ARG A 23 -54.68 13.99 -18.50
N THR A 24 -55.58 13.23 -17.83
CA THR A 24 -55.19 12.08 -16.99
C THR A 24 -54.59 10.97 -17.87
N GLU A 25 -55.23 10.61 -18.96
CA GLU A 25 -54.71 9.60 -19.89
C GLU A 25 -53.39 10.03 -20.54
N ARG A 26 -53.21 11.31 -20.84
CA ARG A 26 -51.96 11.84 -21.36
C ARG A 26 -50.83 11.79 -20.33
N THR A 27 -51.17 12.09 -19.08
CA THR A 27 -50.22 11.98 -17.94
C THR A 27 -49.81 10.51 -17.70
N GLU A 28 -50.82 9.61 -17.65
CA GLU A 28 -50.55 8.16 -17.48
C GLU A 28 -49.77 7.56 -18.68
N ARG A 29 -50.05 8.04 -19.88
CA ARG A 29 -49.33 7.62 -21.09
C ARG A 29 -47.88 8.12 -21.06
N THR A 30 -47.65 9.35 -20.57
CA THR A 30 -46.31 9.92 -20.41
C THR A 30 -45.54 9.20 -19.32
N GLU A 31 -46.17 8.89 -18.20
CA GLU A 31 -45.57 8.09 -17.12
C GLU A 31 -45.30 6.64 -17.53
N ARG A 32 -46.22 5.98 -18.28
CA ARG A 32 -45.98 4.66 -18.87
C ARG A 32 -44.84 4.67 -19.91
N THR A 33 -44.66 5.74 -20.68
CA THR A 33 -43.59 5.87 -21.69
C THR A 33 -42.26 6.18 -21.01
N ALA A 34 -42.27 6.90 -19.88
CA ALA A 34 -41.08 7.11 -19.03
C ALA A 34 -40.68 5.86 -18.23
N ALA A 35 -41.63 4.96 -17.95
CA ALA A 35 -41.44 3.73 -17.20
C ALA A 35 -41.24 2.47 -18.06
N LEU A 36 -40.96 2.59 -19.37
CA LEU A 36 -40.59 1.43 -20.16
C LEU A 36 -39.22 0.92 -19.68
N PRO A 37 -39.16 -0.27 -19.04
CA PRO A 37 -37.89 -0.89 -18.71
C PRO A 37 -37.09 -1.03 -20.00
N GLY A 38 -35.81 -0.63 -19.97
CA GLY A 38 -34.91 -0.76 -21.11
C GLY A 38 -35.01 -2.17 -21.64
N THR A 39 -35.08 -2.34 -22.97
CA THR A 39 -35.11 -3.69 -23.56
C THR A 39 -34.06 -4.56 -22.91
N PRO A 40 -34.32 -5.84 -22.59
CA PRO A 40 -33.35 -6.73 -21.90
C PRO A 40 -31.95 -6.69 -22.50
N ALA A 41 -31.86 -6.49 -23.82
CA ALA A 41 -30.60 -6.30 -24.53
C ALA A 41 -29.85 -4.99 -24.13
N ARG A 42 -30.55 -3.89 -23.88
CA ARG A 42 -29.96 -2.62 -23.42
C ARG A 42 -29.47 -2.70 -21.98
N GLU A 43 -30.21 -3.39 -21.12
CA GLU A 43 -29.81 -3.63 -19.72
C GLU A 43 -28.60 -4.55 -19.66
N ALA A 44 -28.56 -5.62 -20.43
CA ALA A 44 -27.42 -6.52 -20.56
C ALA A 44 -26.17 -5.79 -21.09
N ALA A 45 -26.35 -4.91 -22.10
CA ALA A 45 -25.24 -4.10 -22.63
C ALA A 45 -24.70 -3.11 -21.59
N ARG A 46 -25.58 -2.43 -20.81
CA ARG A 46 -25.19 -1.55 -19.70
C ARG A 46 -24.46 -2.32 -18.61
N ALA A 47 -24.93 -3.48 -18.21
CA ALA A 47 -24.28 -4.33 -17.22
C ALA A 47 -22.89 -4.78 -17.68
N THR A 48 -22.75 -5.21 -18.94
CA THR A 48 -21.47 -5.58 -19.54
C THR A 48 -20.50 -4.40 -19.59
N ARG A 49 -20.95 -3.22 -19.99
CA ARG A 49 -20.13 -1.99 -20.00
C ARG A 49 -19.68 -1.62 -18.59
N ARG A 50 -20.57 -1.71 -17.60
CA ARG A 50 -20.24 -1.45 -16.19
C ARG A 50 -19.17 -2.42 -15.69
N ARG A 51 -19.31 -3.73 -15.95
CA ARG A 51 -18.31 -4.75 -15.57
C ARG A 51 -16.95 -4.47 -16.20
N ARG A 52 -16.89 -4.14 -17.49
CA ARG A 52 -15.64 -3.77 -18.19
C ARG A 52 -14.99 -2.54 -17.58
N HIS A 53 -15.77 -1.51 -17.24
CA HIS A 53 -15.26 -0.30 -16.61
C HIS A 53 -14.67 -0.59 -15.22
N HIS A 54 -15.31 -1.42 -14.37
CA HIS A 54 -14.76 -1.84 -13.10
C HIS A 54 -13.49 -2.69 -13.26
N SER A 55 -13.45 -3.57 -14.28
CA SER A 55 -12.26 -4.37 -14.57
C SER A 55 -11.07 -3.53 -15.04
N ALA A 56 -11.30 -2.53 -15.89
CA ALA A 56 -10.24 -1.60 -16.30
C ALA A 56 -9.73 -0.76 -15.11
N ALA A 57 -10.65 -0.20 -14.32
CA ALA A 57 -10.31 0.56 -13.12
C ALA A 57 -9.54 -0.28 -12.10
N PHE A 58 -9.84 -1.58 -11.95
CA PHE A 58 -9.09 -2.49 -11.10
C PHE A 58 -7.59 -2.51 -11.45
N TRP A 59 -7.25 -2.62 -12.72
CA TRP A 59 -5.84 -2.65 -13.15
C TRP A 59 -5.16 -1.29 -13.06
N VAL A 60 -5.90 -0.20 -13.31
CA VAL A 60 -5.38 1.17 -13.12
C VAL A 60 -5.06 1.42 -11.64
N VAL A 61 -5.95 1.03 -10.73
CA VAL A 61 -5.71 1.16 -9.27
C VAL A 61 -4.55 0.26 -8.83
N ALA A 62 -4.44 -0.97 -9.37
CA ALA A 62 -3.31 -1.86 -9.08
C ALA A 62 -1.98 -1.25 -9.52
N ALA A 63 -1.92 -0.68 -10.73
CA ALA A 63 -0.75 0.02 -11.23
C ALA A 63 -0.42 1.26 -10.38
N ALA A 64 -1.42 2.07 -10.03
CA ALA A 64 -1.22 3.24 -9.17
C ALA A 64 -0.70 2.86 -7.80
N PHE A 65 -1.22 1.80 -7.19
CA PHE A 65 -0.73 1.27 -5.93
C PHE A 65 0.73 0.83 -6.05
N CYS A 66 1.06 0.06 -7.11
CA CYS A 66 2.42 -0.40 -7.37
C CYS A 66 3.40 0.77 -7.56
N PHE A 67 3.10 1.71 -8.45
CA PHE A 67 3.99 2.85 -8.73
C PHE A 67 4.07 3.86 -7.60
N ASN A 68 3.01 4.01 -6.79
CA ASN A 68 3.07 4.84 -5.59
C ASN A 68 4.03 4.26 -4.54
N LEU A 69 3.99 2.94 -4.34
CA LEU A 69 4.96 2.24 -3.47
C LEU A 69 6.36 2.22 -4.09
N ALA A 70 6.47 2.05 -5.42
CA ALA A 70 7.74 2.14 -6.12
C ALA A 70 8.41 3.49 -5.88
N PHE A 71 7.66 4.59 -5.99
CA PHE A 71 8.19 5.94 -5.75
C PHE A 71 8.80 6.07 -4.36
N SER A 72 8.20 5.50 -3.32
CA SER A 72 8.75 5.57 -1.96
C SER A 72 10.14 4.96 -1.81
N ALA A 73 10.51 4.04 -2.70
CA ALA A 73 11.79 3.33 -2.69
C ALA A 73 12.75 3.78 -3.82
N VAL A 74 12.33 4.70 -4.70
CA VAL A 74 13.21 5.33 -5.73
C VAL A 74 14.51 5.86 -5.14
N PRO A 75 14.55 6.53 -3.96
CA PRO A 75 15.78 7.07 -3.42
C PRO A 75 16.83 6.02 -3.03
N THR A 76 16.44 4.75 -2.86
CA THR A 76 17.31 3.68 -2.34
C THR A 76 18.66 3.58 -3.07
N PRO A 77 18.76 3.31 -4.39
CA PRO A 77 20.06 3.25 -5.07
C PRO A 77 20.72 4.63 -5.21
N LEU A 78 19.94 5.72 -5.10
CA LEU A 78 20.44 7.07 -5.24
C LEU A 78 21.15 7.57 -3.98
N TYR A 79 20.97 6.93 -2.83
CA TYR A 79 21.65 7.30 -1.58
C TYR A 79 23.17 7.27 -1.73
N ALA A 80 23.72 6.32 -2.48
CA ALA A 80 25.16 6.28 -2.76
C ALA A 80 25.65 7.55 -3.49
N ILE A 81 24.82 8.09 -4.41
CA ILE A 81 25.15 9.34 -5.13
C ILE A 81 25.16 10.53 -4.17
N TYR A 82 24.14 10.65 -3.30
CA TYR A 82 24.10 11.70 -2.28
C TYR A 82 25.29 11.62 -1.30
N GLN A 83 25.69 10.38 -0.90
CA GLN A 83 26.88 10.21 -0.05
C GLN A 83 28.14 10.71 -0.72
N HIS A 84 28.36 10.38 -2.02
CA HIS A 84 29.56 10.82 -2.73
C HIS A 84 29.53 12.32 -3.08
N ARG A 85 28.41 12.83 -3.57
CA ARG A 85 28.30 14.22 -4.03
C ARG A 85 28.23 15.23 -2.89
N ASP A 86 27.42 14.94 -1.86
CA ASP A 86 27.06 15.88 -0.80
C ASP A 86 27.74 15.53 0.54
N HIS A 87 28.63 14.52 0.53
CA HIS A 87 29.36 14.03 1.72
C HIS A 87 28.44 13.62 2.88
N PHE A 88 27.26 13.06 2.57
CA PHE A 88 26.33 12.60 3.60
C PHE A 88 26.90 11.37 4.31
N SER A 89 26.89 11.42 5.64
CA SER A 89 27.24 10.25 6.46
C SER A 89 26.18 9.16 6.35
N THR A 90 26.55 7.92 6.70
CA THR A 90 25.61 6.80 6.79
C THR A 90 24.43 7.12 7.73
N LEU A 91 24.70 7.83 8.84
CA LEU A 91 23.64 8.27 9.75
C LEU A 91 22.67 9.22 9.05
N MET A 92 23.12 10.20 8.28
CA MET A 92 22.22 11.11 7.54
C MET A 92 21.31 10.33 6.59
N ILE A 93 21.83 9.34 5.87
CA ILE A 93 21.05 8.48 4.99
C ILE A 93 20.01 7.68 5.76
N THR A 94 20.37 7.10 6.91
CA THR A 94 19.43 6.32 7.73
C THR A 94 18.34 7.21 8.32
N VAL A 95 18.64 8.45 8.69
CA VAL A 95 17.64 9.44 9.13
C VAL A 95 16.70 9.82 7.98
N VAL A 96 17.24 10.18 6.81
CA VAL A 96 16.43 10.49 5.61
C VAL A 96 15.50 9.31 5.27
N TYR A 97 15.99 8.07 5.37
CA TYR A 97 15.16 6.90 5.16
C TYR A 97 14.08 6.77 6.23
N ALA A 98 14.43 6.88 7.51
CA ALA A 98 13.55 6.58 8.63
C ALA A 98 12.41 7.60 8.80
N VAL A 99 12.62 8.88 8.49
CA VAL A 99 11.58 9.93 8.64
C VAL A 99 10.37 9.72 7.73
N TYR A 100 10.52 8.93 6.67
CA TYR A 100 9.39 8.47 5.86
C TYR A 100 8.29 7.80 6.70
N ALA A 101 8.68 6.99 7.68
CA ALA A 101 7.73 6.31 8.57
C ALA A 101 6.89 7.30 9.40
N VAL A 102 7.41 8.47 9.74
CA VAL A 102 6.66 9.52 10.44
C VAL A 102 5.46 9.95 9.58
N GLY A 103 5.69 10.23 8.30
CA GLY A 103 4.62 10.57 7.35
C GLY A 103 3.57 9.48 7.24
N VAL A 104 4.00 8.21 7.14
CA VAL A 104 3.09 7.05 7.07
C VAL A 104 2.25 6.93 8.34
N ILE A 105 2.90 6.99 9.52
CA ILE A 105 2.21 6.87 10.81
C ILE A 105 1.17 7.98 10.97
N VAL A 106 1.56 9.23 10.75
CA VAL A 106 0.66 10.39 10.86
C VAL A 106 -0.55 10.22 9.94
N SER A 107 -0.31 9.86 8.68
CA SER A 107 -1.40 9.71 7.71
C SER A 107 -2.30 8.50 7.99
N LEU A 108 -1.78 7.39 8.51
CA LEU A 108 -2.59 6.25 8.96
C LEU A 108 -3.52 6.64 10.11
N PHE A 109 -3.01 7.38 11.11
CA PHE A 109 -3.83 7.79 12.25
C PHE A 109 -4.88 8.84 11.89
N LEU A 110 -4.53 9.80 11.03
CA LEU A 110 -5.43 10.90 10.67
C LEU A 110 -6.36 10.55 9.51
N GLY A 111 -5.92 9.74 8.54
CA GLY A 111 -6.60 9.53 7.27
C GLY A 111 -6.93 8.09 6.90
N GLY A 112 -6.45 7.09 7.64
CA GLY A 112 -6.58 5.68 7.26
C GLY A 112 -8.02 5.18 7.06
N HIS A 113 -8.99 5.75 7.75
CA HIS A 113 -10.42 5.41 7.65
C HIS A 113 -11.23 6.39 6.77
N VAL A 114 -10.64 7.52 6.38
CA VAL A 114 -11.34 8.59 5.67
C VAL A 114 -11.89 8.12 4.32
N SER A 115 -11.18 7.20 3.65
CA SER A 115 -11.61 6.68 2.36
C SER A 115 -12.90 5.85 2.40
N ASP A 116 -13.31 5.36 3.57
CA ASP A 116 -14.53 4.54 3.74
C ASP A 116 -15.81 5.38 3.57
N TRP A 117 -15.76 6.66 3.90
CA TRP A 117 -16.92 7.55 3.88
C TRP A 117 -16.78 8.76 2.93
N VAL A 118 -15.56 9.26 2.66
CA VAL A 118 -15.34 10.31 1.65
C VAL A 118 -15.39 9.72 0.24
N GLY A 119 -14.88 8.50 0.07
CA GLY A 119 -14.80 7.79 -1.20
C GLY A 119 -13.38 7.39 -1.56
N ARG A 120 -13.23 6.20 -2.17
CA ARG A 120 -11.93 5.61 -2.52
C ARG A 120 -11.14 6.47 -3.49
N ARG A 121 -11.79 6.87 -4.60
CA ARG A 121 -11.21 7.74 -5.62
C ARG A 121 -10.80 9.10 -5.06
N ARG A 122 -11.64 9.69 -4.22
CA ARG A 122 -11.43 11.03 -3.65
C ARG A 122 -10.27 11.10 -2.67
N VAL A 123 -9.85 9.99 -2.10
CA VAL A 123 -8.66 9.90 -1.24
C VAL A 123 -7.44 9.49 -2.05
N LEU A 124 -7.59 8.55 -2.98
CA LEU A 124 -6.45 8.01 -3.74
C LEU A 124 -5.84 9.05 -4.69
N VAL A 125 -6.66 9.84 -5.42
CA VAL A 125 -6.15 10.88 -6.33
C VAL A 125 -5.31 11.93 -5.60
N PRO A 126 -5.77 12.57 -4.51
CA PRO A 126 -4.92 13.47 -3.73
C PRO A 126 -3.68 12.79 -3.13
N ALA A 127 -3.79 11.53 -2.69
CA ALA A 127 -2.63 10.81 -2.18
C ALA A 127 -1.52 10.67 -3.24
N LEU A 128 -1.87 10.33 -4.49
CA LEU A 128 -0.91 10.31 -5.60
C LEU A 128 -0.34 11.70 -5.88
N ALA A 129 -1.16 12.75 -5.86
CA ALA A 129 -0.71 14.13 -6.04
C ALA A 129 0.29 14.57 -4.94
N VAL A 130 0.09 14.14 -3.69
CA VAL A 130 1.05 14.37 -2.59
C VAL A 130 2.39 13.70 -2.91
N ASN A 131 2.40 12.50 -3.51
CA ASN A 131 3.67 11.85 -3.89
C ASN A 131 4.34 12.52 -5.10
N VAL A 132 3.56 13.07 -6.04
CA VAL A 132 4.08 13.92 -7.12
C VAL A 132 4.72 15.19 -6.54
N ALA A 133 4.09 15.83 -5.55
CA ALA A 133 4.69 16.97 -4.83
C ALA A 133 6.02 16.56 -4.15
N SER A 134 6.08 15.37 -3.57
CA SER A 134 7.34 14.81 -3.06
C SER A 134 8.41 14.70 -4.15
N ALA A 135 8.05 14.25 -5.38
CA ALA A 135 8.99 14.21 -6.50
C ALA A 135 9.57 15.59 -6.84
N VAL A 136 8.71 16.61 -6.87
CA VAL A 136 9.14 18.00 -7.08
C VAL A 136 10.10 18.46 -5.98
N LEU A 137 9.81 18.11 -4.71
CA LEU A 137 10.70 18.45 -3.58
C LEU A 137 12.08 17.78 -3.70
N PHE A 138 12.15 16.50 -4.08
CA PHE A 138 13.42 15.80 -4.32
C PHE A 138 14.27 16.48 -5.40
N ILE A 139 13.65 17.01 -6.45
CA ILE A 139 14.32 17.67 -7.58
C ILE A 139 14.70 19.10 -7.23
N ALA A 140 13.78 19.87 -6.64
CA ALA A 140 13.96 21.30 -6.40
C ALA A 140 14.85 21.62 -5.18
N PHE A 141 14.84 20.73 -4.18
CA PHE A 141 15.56 20.93 -2.91
C PHE A 141 16.44 19.73 -2.56
N PRO A 142 17.54 19.46 -3.29
CA PRO A 142 18.40 18.29 -3.08
C PRO A 142 19.33 18.43 -1.86
N SER A 143 18.97 19.25 -0.87
CA SER A 143 19.64 19.38 0.43
C SER A 143 19.13 18.34 1.42
N LEU A 144 19.88 18.07 2.51
CA LEU A 144 19.45 17.16 3.57
C LEU A 144 18.05 17.49 4.11
N ALA A 145 17.78 18.78 4.38
CA ALA A 145 16.47 19.23 4.84
C ALA A 145 15.36 18.98 3.80
N GLY A 146 15.65 19.27 2.52
CA GLY A 146 14.71 19.01 1.42
C GLY A 146 14.40 17.53 1.25
N LEU A 147 15.41 16.66 1.35
CA LEU A 147 15.23 15.20 1.31
C LEU A 147 14.36 14.71 2.49
N ILE A 148 14.58 15.22 3.71
CA ILE A 148 13.78 14.90 4.88
C ILE A 148 12.31 15.28 4.66
N ILE A 149 12.04 16.51 4.20
CA ILE A 149 10.69 16.99 3.94
C ILE A 149 10.03 16.14 2.84
N ALA A 150 10.74 15.88 1.74
CA ALA A 150 10.23 15.06 0.65
C ALA A 150 9.87 13.64 1.11
N ARG A 151 10.68 13.04 1.99
CA ARG A 151 10.43 11.71 2.57
C ARG A 151 9.19 11.70 3.48
N VAL A 152 8.99 12.72 4.32
CA VAL A 152 7.77 12.83 5.14
C VAL A 152 6.54 12.96 4.25
N VAL A 153 6.60 13.84 3.23
CA VAL A 153 5.50 14.04 2.27
C VAL A 153 5.19 12.73 1.51
N SER A 154 6.22 12.02 1.03
CA SER A 154 6.03 10.70 0.42
C SER A 154 5.37 9.70 1.38
N GLY A 155 5.81 9.69 2.65
CA GLY A 155 5.21 8.85 3.69
C GLY A 155 3.72 9.10 3.87
N VAL A 156 3.29 10.37 3.89
CA VAL A 156 1.85 10.72 3.97
C VAL A 156 1.07 10.11 2.81
N SER A 157 1.58 10.21 1.59
CA SER A 157 0.95 9.57 0.41
C SER A 157 0.77 8.06 0.61
N ILE A 158 1.82 7.38 1.07
CA ILE A 158 1.80 5.92 1.22
C ILE A 158 0.81 5.45 2.28
N GLY A 159 0.76 6.13 3.42
CA GLY A 159 -0.19 5.77 4.48
C GLY A 159 -1.65 5.91 4.03
N LEU A 160 -1.98 6.97 3.27
CA LEU A 160 -3.31 7.15 2.68
C LEU A 160 -3.60 6.10 1.59
N THR A 161 -2.61 5.74 0.78
CA THR A 161 -2.79 4.85 -0.37
C THR A 161 -2.99 3.40 0.05
N THR A 162 -2.23 2.89 1.02
CA THR A 162 -2.15 1.44 1.30
C THR A 162 -3.51 0.84 1.67
N GLY A 163 -4.22 1.43 2.63
CA GLY A 163 -5.55 0.98 3.01
C GLY A 163 -6.59 1.23 1.92
N THR A 164 -6.58 2.45 1.35
CA THR A 164 -7.53 2.87 0.32
C THR A 164 -7.45 2.00 -0.93
N ALA A 165 -6.25 1.77 -1.48
CA ALA A 165 -6.07 0.99 -2.70
C ALA A 165 -6.43 -0.49 -2.49
N THR A 166 -6.08 -1.07 -1.34
CA THR A 166 -6.42 -2.47 -1.01
C THR A 166 -7.94 -2.68 -0.98
N ALA A 167 -8.67 -1.79 -0.31
CA ALA A 167 -10.13 -1.84 -0.26
C ALA A 167 -10.76 -1.59 -1.64
N TYR A 168 -10.25 -0.60 -2.37
CA TYR A 168 -10.75 -0.25 -3.70
C TYR A 168 -10.59 -1.41 -4.70
N LEU A 169 -9.46 -2.12 -4.67
CA LEU A 169 -9.24 -3.32 -5.48
C LEU A 169 -10.28 -4.41 -5.18
N ALA A 170 -10.60 -4.65 -3.91
CA ALA A 170 -11.60 -5.62 -3.52
C ALA A 170 -13.00 -5.23 -4.05
N GLU A 171 -13.39 -3.98 -3.87
CA GLU A 171 -14.68 -3.45 -4.30
C GLU A 171 -14.83 -3.43 -5.84
N LEU A 172 -13.77 -3.01 -6.57
CA LEU A 172 -13.74 -3.05 -8.04
C LEU A 172 -13.83 -4.46 -8.58
N HIS A 173 -13.20 -5.45 -7.92
CA HIS A 173 -13.31 -6.85 -8.31
C HIS A 173 -14.74 -7.36 -8.22
N LEU A 174 -15.44 -7.02 -7.13
CA LEU A 174 -16.87 -7.37 -6.96
C LEU A 174 -17.72 -6.66 -8.02
N GLY A 175 -17.49 -5.38 -8.27
CA GLY A 175 -18.19 -4.58 -9.28
C GLY A 175 -17.97 -5.10 -10.72
N ALA A 176 -16.85 -5.75 -10.99
CA ALA A 176 -16.57 -6.44 -12.24
C ALA A 176 -17.26 -7.82 -12.37
N GLY A 177 -17.95 -8.28 -11.33
CA GLY A 177 -18.60 -9.59 -11.26
C GLY A 177 -17.70 -10.70 -10.76
N GLY A 178 -16.61 -10.36 -10.05
CA GLY A 178 -15.74 -11.32 -9.39
C GLY A 178 -16.38 -11.94 -8.15
N SER A 179 -15.92 -13.12 -7.75
CA SER A 179 -16.41 -13.82 -6.56
C SER A 179 -15.92 -13.13 -5.27
N PRO A 180 -16.77 -12.97 -4.24
CA PRO A 180 -16.34 -12.49 -2.91
C PRO A 180 -15.26 -13.37 -2.26
N ALA A 181 -15.26 -14.66 -2.55
CA ALA A 181 -14.24 -15.62 -2.10
C ALA A 181 -12.98 -15.62 -3.00
N GLY A 182 -12.95 -14.79 -4.06
CA GLY A 182 -11.86 -14.75 -5.01
C GLY A 182 -10.57 -14.18 -4.42
N ARG A 183 -9.44 -14.87 -4.62
CA ARG A 183 -8.12 -14.46 -4.14
C ARG A 183 -7.46 -13.33 -4.94
N ARG A 184 -8.00 -13.04 -6.14
CA ARG A 184 -7.38 -12.10 -7.09
C ARG A 184 -7.10 -10.72 -6.51
N PRO A 185 -8.01 -10.04 -5.77
CA PRO A 185 -7.73 -8.74 -5.20
C PRO A 185 -6.58 -8.77 -4.19
N GLN A 186 -6.54 -9.80 -3.34
CA GLN A 186 -5.49 -9.96 -2.33
C GLN A 186 -4.12 -10.22 -2.98
N VAL A 187 -4.06 -11.10 -3.99
CA VAL A 187 -2.83 -11.40 -4.73
C VAL A 187 -2.30 -10.13 -5.41
N VAL A 188 -3.18 -9.41 -6.11
CA VAL A 188 -2.80 -8.17 -6.81
C VAL A 188 -2.39 -7.07 -5.83
N ALA A 189 -3.10 -6.91 -4.71
CA ALA A 189 -2.72 -5.95 -3.67
C ALA A 189 -1.34 -6.29 -3.06
N THR A 190 -1.06 -7.56 -2.78
CA THR A 190 0.25 -8.00 -2.27
C THR A 190 1.36 -7.75 -3.30
N ALA A 191 1.13 -8.12 -4.56
CA ALA A 191 2.08 -7.90 -5.64
C ALA A 191 2.34 -6.39 -5.87
N ALA A 192 1.30 -5.55 -5.83
CA ALA A 192 1.41 -4.11 -5.98
C ALA A 192 2.14 -3.47 -4.79
N ASN A 193 1.91 -3.96 -3.57
CA ASN A 193 2.54 -3.43 -2.36
C ASN A 193 4.03 -3.79 -2.30
N LEU A 194 4.37 -5.04 -2.02
CA LEU A 194 5.77 -5.46 -1.90
C LEU A 194 6.52 -5.39 -3.23
N GLY A 195 5.87 -5.82 -4.32
CA GLY A 195 6.46 -5.73 -5.66
C GLY A 195 6.75 -4.29 -6.05
N GLY A 196 5.83 -3.36 -5.72
CA GLY A 196 6.04 -1.93 -5.93
C GLY A 196 7.30 -1.42 -5.22
N ILE A 197 7.43 -1.70 -3.90
CA ILE A 197 8.62 -1.31 -3.14
C ILE A 197 9.91 -1.85 -3.78
N GLY A 198 9.88 -3.06 -4.36
CA GLY A 198 11.02 -3.62 -5.09
C GLY A 198 11.25 -2.96 -6.46
N VAL A 199 10.19 -2.71 -7.23
CA VAL A 199 10.27 -2.10 -8.58
C VAL A 199 10.90 -0.70 -8.52
N GLY A 200 10.65 0.08 -7.45
CA GLY A 200 11.23 1.40 -7.28
C GLY A 200 12.75 1.43 -7.38
N PRO A 201 13.48 0.69 -6.53
CA PRO A 201 14.94 0.63 -6.60
C PRO A 201 15.47 0.06 -7.91
N LEU A 202 14.79 -0.94 -8.50
CA LEU A 202 15.19 -1.50 -9.78
C LEU A 202 15.12 -0.45 -10.90
N CYS A 203 13.98 0.23 -11.03
CA CYS A 203 13.83 1.29 -12.04
C CYS A 203 14.79 2.44 -11.79
N ALA A 204 14.93 2.90 -10.55
CA ALA A 204 15.82 4.00 -10.21
C ALA A 204 17.28 3.64 -10.42
N GLY A 205 17.69 2.41 -10.08
CA GLY A 205 19.05 1.93 -10.29
C GLY A 205 19.42 1.82 -11.77
N LEU A 206 18.49 1.27 -12.60
CA LEU A 206 18.67 1.22 -14.05
C LEU A 206 18.76 2.62 -14.65
N LEU A 207 17.85 3.52 -14.29
CA LEU A 207 17.88 4.90 -14.78
C LEU A 207 19.15 5.64 -14.34
N ALA A 208 19.55 5.47 -13.07
CA ALA A 208 20.77 6.11 -12.56
C ALA A 208 22.04 5.60 -13.24
N GLN A 209 22.07 4.33 -13.68
CA GLN A 209 23.21 3.73 -14.36
C GLN A 209 23.35 4.16 -15.82
N PHE A 210 22.24 4.30 -16.56
CA PHE A 210 22.25 4.40 -18.01
C PHE A 210 21.77 5.75 -18.55
N VAL A 211 21.19 6.61 -17.69
CA VAL A 211 20.60 7.89 -18.14
C VAL A 211 21.32 9.06 -17.45
N PRO A 212 21.59 10.18 -18.16
CA PRO A 212 22.16 11.36 -17.54
C PRO A 212 21.23 11.96 -16.47
N SER A 213 21.81 12.69 -15.52
CA SER A 213 21.07 13.32 -14.40
C SER A 213 20.35 12.31 -13.48
N PRO A 214 21.08 11.37 -12.85
CA PRO A 214 20.55 10.27 -12.06
C PRO A 214 19.69 10.71 -10.85
N LEU A 215 19.85 11.94 -10.37
CA LEU A 215 19.06 12.51 -9.26
C LEU A 215 17.79 13.26 -9.70
N VAL A 216 17.52 13.32 -11.02
CA VAL A 216 16.36 14.01 -11.59
C VAL A 216 15.47 13.02 -12.34
N VAL A 217 16.05 12.29 -13.30
CA VAL A 217 15.30 11.46 -14.25
C VAL A 217 14.43 10.39 -13.58
N PRO A 218 14.87 9.63 -12.56
CA PRO A 218 14.03 8.66 -11.89
C PRO A 218 12.76 9.30 -11.25
N TYR A 219 12.90 10.47 -10.63
CA TYR A 219 11.78 11.18 -10.03
C TYR A 219 10.82 11.74 -11.08
N VAL A 220 11.33 12.27 -12.20
CA VAL A 220 10.50 12.77 -13.32
C VAL A 220 9.71 11.64 -13.94
N ILE A 221 10.35 10.49 -14.24
CA ILE A 221 9.67 9.36 -14.89
C ILE A 221 8.61 8.76 -13.96
N VAL A 222 8.98 8.39 -12.74
CA VAL A 222 8.02 7.76 -11.83
C VAL A 222 6.95 8.74 -11.38
N GLY A 223 7.31 10.01 -11.14
CA GLY A 223 6.35 11.09 -10.86
C GLY A 223 5.38 11.34 -12.02
N GLY A 224 5.88 11.34 -13.26
CA GLY A 224 5.05 11.45 -14.47
C GLY A 224 4.05 10.29 -14.62
N VAL A 225 4.50 9.06 -14.34
CA VAL A 225 3.60 7.89 -14.30
C VAL A 225 2.52 8.07 -13.24
N LEU A 226 2.86 8.60 -12.04
CA LEU A 226 1.86 8.87 -10.99
C LEU A 226 0.84 9.92 -11.41
N VAL A 227 1.24 10.97 -12.14
CA VAL A 227 0.30 11.97 -12.71
C VAL A 227 -0.68 11.30 -13.66
N VAL A 228 -0.19 10.50 -14.62
CA VAL A 228 -1.04 9.79 -15.58
C VAL A 228 -2.02 8.85 -14.84
N LEU A 229 -1.53 8.09 -13.87
CA LEU A 229 -2.37 7.17 -13.09
C LEU A 229 -3.40 7.91 -12.22
N ALA A 230 -3.05 9.06 -11.65
CA ALA A 230 -4.00 9.91 -10.91
C ALA A 230 -5.12 10.42 -11.83
N LEU A 231 -4.79 10.87 -13.05
CA LEU A 231 -5.76 11.27 -14.05
C LEU A 231 -6.67 10.11 -14.47
N LEU A 232 -6.12 8.92 -14.71
CA LEU A 232 -6.91 7.73 -15.04
C LEU A 232 -7.86 7.32 -13.90
N ILE A 233 -7.39 7.40 -12.63
CA ILE A 233 -8.23 7.11 -11.47
C ILE A 233 -9.33 8.15 -11.31
N ALA A 234 -9.13 9.41 -11.70
CA ALA A 234 -10.16 10.44 -11.65
C ALA A 234 -11.42 10.08 -12.49
N PHE A 235 -11.29 9.19 -13.47
CA PHE A 235 -12.39 8.64 -14.26
C PHE A 235 -12.87 7.25 -13.76
N ALA A 236 -12.23 6.65 -12.75
CA ALA A 236 -12.64 5.36 -12.21
C ALA A 236 -13.98 5.47 -11.46
N PRO A 237 -14.78 4.39 -11.42
CA PRO A 237 -16.04 4.38 -10.69
C PRO A 237 -15.79 4.49 -9.18
N GLU A 238 -16.53 5.37 -8.49
CA GLU A 238 -16.52 5.41 -7.03
C GLU A 238 -17.27 4.18 -6.49
N THR A 239 -16.69 3.49 -5.53
CA THR A 239 -17.25 2.25 -4.98
C THR A 239 -17.70 2.36 -3.53
N ALA A 240 -17.17 3.34 -2.79
CA ALA A 240 -17.59 3.53 -1.40
C ALA A 240 -19.01 4.10 -1.33
N SER A 241 -19.85 3.47 -0.53
CA SER A 241 -21.16 3.99 -0.15
C SER A 241 -20.97 5.06 0.94
N ARG A 242 -21.55 6.24 0.74
CA ARG A 242 -21.52 7.29 1.77
C ARG A 242 -22.58 6.97 2.82
N PRO A 243 -22.19 6.84 4.09
CA PRO A 243 -23.18 6.75 5.15
C PRO A 243 -23.90 8.09 5.32
N ASP A 244 -25.19 8.02 5.62
CA ASP A 244 -26.00 9.18 5.99
C ASP A 244 -26.66 8.89 7.34
N PRO A 245 -26.36 9.63 8.41
CA PRO A 245 -25.46 10.79 8.48
C PRO A 245 -23.97 10.42 8.38
N GLN A 246 -23.15 11.37 7.88
CA GLN A 246 -21.71 11.17 7.83
C GLN A 246 -21.13 11.10 9.25
N PRO A 247 -20.25 10.12 9.55
CA PRO A 247 -19.62 10.05 10.85
C PRO A 247 -18.71 11.27 11.08
N ALA A 248 -18.70 11.79 12.31
CA ALA A 248 -17.78 12.86 12.68
C ALA A 248 -16.33 12.36 12.55
N TRP A 249 -15.49 13.17 11.93
CA TRP A 249 -14.07 12.85 11.83
C TRP A 249 -13.44 12.75 13.23
N ARG A 250 -12.67 11.70 13.46
CA ARG A 250 -11.86 11.51 14.66
C ARG A 250 -10.57 10.78 14.30
N PRO A 251 -9.44 11.08 14.95
CA PRO A 251 -8.22 10.30 14.79
C PRO A 251 -8.47 8.82 15.13
N GLN A 252 -7.77 7.93 14.42
CA GLN A 252 -7.89 6.50 14.66
C GLN A 252 -7.32 6.16 16.05
N ARG A 253 -8.03 5.37 16.84
CA ARG A 253 -7.57 4.95 18.18
C ARG A 253 -6.94 3.57 18.06
N VAL A 254 -5.96 3.30 18.92
CA VAL A 254 -5.42 1.95 19.08
C VAL A 254 -6.19 1.28 20.21
N ALA A 255 -7.14 0.41 19.87
CA ALA A 255 -7.93 -0.32 20.84
C ALA A 255 -7.59 -1.81 20.77
N ILE A 256 -6.88 -2.31 21.81
CA ILE A 256 -6.48 -3.71 21.88
C ILE A 256 -7.16 -4.33 23.11
N PRO A 257 -8.05 -5.34 22.92
CA PRO A 257 -8.68 -6.05 24.02
C PRO A 257 -7.66 -6.64 24.97
N ALA A 258 -7.91 -6.58 26.28
CA ALA A 258 -6.96 -7.03 27.31
C ALA A 258 -6.54 -8.49 27.13
N HIS A 259 -7.48 -9.39 26.79
CA HIS A 259 -7.22 -10.81 26.55
C HIS A 259 -6.37 -11.09 25.29
N ALA A 260 -6.34 -10.18 24.33
CA ALA A 260 -5.64 -10.33 23.06
C ALA A 260 -4.28 -9.63 23.01
N ARG A 261 -3.89 -8.90 24.07
CA ARG A 261 -2.64 -8.11 24.12
C ARG A 261 -1.41 -8.98 23.88
N GLY A 262 -1.34 -10.17 24.46
CA GLY A 262 -0.21 -11.08 24.29
C GLY A 262 0.02 -11.44 22.82
N THR A 263 -1.00 -11.90 22.13
CA THR A 263 -0.95 -12.22 20.69
C THR A 263 -0.65 -10.99 19.84
N PHE A 264 -1.28 -9.84 20.13
CA PHE A 264 -1.07 -8.61 19.41
C PHE A 264 0.37 -8.11 19.49
N PHE A 265 0.94 -8.00 20.71
CA PHE A 265 2.31 -7.51 20.86
C PHE A 265 3.35 -8.49 20.32
N ALA A 266 3.11 -9.81 20.45
CA ALA A 266 3.97 -10.82 19.85
C ALA A 266 3.99 -10.74 18.31
N ALA A 267 2.82 -10.63 17.70
CA ALA A 267 2.67 -10.48 16.25
C ALA A 267 3.29 -9.14 15.76
N THR A 268 3.02 -8.05 16.47
CA THR A 268 3.59 -6.72 16.14
C THR A 268 5.10 -6.70 16.27
N GLY A 269 5.67 -7.34 17.31
CA GLY A 269 7.11 -7.46 17.50
C GLY A 269 7.79 -8.27 16.39
N ALA A 270 7.20 -9.41 15.99
CA ALA A 270 7.71 -10.20 14.87
C ALA A 270 7.64 -9.41 13.53
N ALA A 271 6.56 -8.69 13.29
CA ALA A 271 6.43 -7.82 12.13
C ALA A 271 7.44 -6.67 12.15
N ALA A 272 7.66 -6.04 13.31
CA ALA A 272 8.65 -4.98 13.48
C ALA A 272 10.07 -5.47 13.14
N ALA A 273 10.44 -6.68 13.58
CA ALA A 273 11.73 -7.28 13.23
C ALA A 273 11.84 -7.59 11.72
N ALA A 274 10.78 -8.10 11.08
CA ALA A 274 10.75 -8.29 9.63
C ALA A 274 10.87 -6.95 8.87
N PHE A 275 10.21 -5.91 9.33
CA PHE A 275 10.30 -4.57 8.76
C PHE A 275 11.70 -3.95 8.97
N ALA A 276 12.37 -4.22 10.10
CA ALA A 276 13.75 -3.82 10.31
C ALA A 276 14.68 -4.41 9.24
N VAL A 277 14.51 -5.69 8.91
CA VAL A 277 15.27 -6.36 7.83
C VAL A 277 15.03 -5.67 6.50
N PHE A 278 13.77 -5.43 6.11
CA PHE A 278 13.45 -4.70 4.88
C PHE A 278 13.96 -3.24 4.90
N GLY A 279 13.95 -2.60 6.06
CA GLY A 279 14.52 -1.27 6.26
C GLY A 279 16.01 -1.22 5.96
N VAL A 280 16.75 -2.19 6.42
CA VAL A 280 18.20 -2.33 6.12
C VAL A 280 18.44 -2.52 4.62
N TYR A 281 17.66 -3.35 3.95
CA TYR A 281 17.77 -3.55 2.50
C TYR A 281 17.52 -2.26 1.72
N ASN A 282 16.61 -1.41 2.16
CA ASN A 282 16.30 -0.16 1.47
C ASN A 282 17.23 1.00 1.84
N SER A 283 17.90 0.97 2.98
CA SER A 283 18.68 2.12 3.46
C SER A 283 20.20 1.90 3.39
N LEU A 284 20.68 0.78 3.90
CA LEU A 284 22.12 0.53 4.09
C LEU A 284 22.75 -0.31 2.99
N MET A 285 21.94 -1.10 2.28
CA MET A 285 22.44 -2.08 1.30
C MET A 285 23.23 -1.45 0.16
N PRO A 286 22.80 -0.34 -0.49
CA PRO A 286 23.59 0.27 -1.57
C PRO A 286 24.97 0.73 -1.10
N GLY A 287 25.04 1.33 0.10
CA GLY A 287 26.33 1.75 0.69
C GLY A 287 27.22 0.56 1.04
N PHE A 288 26.62 -0.55 1.50
CA PHE A 288 27.37 -1.78 1.79
C PHE A 288 27.92 -2.44 0.53
N LEU A 289 27.14 -2.52 -0.54
CA LEU A 289 27.59 -3.04 -1.84
C LEU A 289 28.79 -2.21 -2.38
N ALA A 290 28.67 -0.89 -2.35
CA ALA A 290 29.73 -0.01 -2.82
C ALA A 290 30.99 -0.07 -1.92
N GLY A 291 30.84 -0.02 -0.59
CA GLY A 291 31.95 0.08 0.35
C GLY A 291 32.64 -1.24 0.66
N THR A 292 31.89 -2.35 0.82
CA THR A 292 32.43 -3.64 1.27
C THR A 292 32.64 -4.62 0.12
N MET A 293 31.73 -4.62 -0.86
CA MET A 293 31.82 -5.55 -2.00
C MET A 293 32.45 -4.91 -3.24
N HIS A 294 32.77 -3.62 -3.18
CA HIS A 294 33.32 -2.84 -4.28
C HIS A 294 32.39 -2.86 -5.53
N GLU A 295 31.10 -3.12 -5.33
CA GLU A 295 30.11 -3.09 -6.40
C GLU A 295 29.47 -1.70 -6.46
N THR A 296 29.85 -0.94 -7.47
CA THR A 296 29.46 0.46 -7.66
C THR A 296 28.28 0.65 -8.62
N SER A 297 27.77 -0.43 -9.22
CA SER A 297 26.66 -0.37 -10.16
C SER A 297 25.34 -0.09 -9.43
N TYR A 298 24.72 1.04 -9.78
CA TYR A 298 23.37 1.40 -9.28
C TYR A 298 22.33 0.40 -9.74
N ALA A 299 22.49 -0.17 -10.94
CA ALA A 299 21.59 -1.19 -11.48
C ALA A 299 21.65 -2.48 -10.64
N VAL A 300 22.85 -2.92 -10.22
CA VAL A 300 23.02 -4.09 -9.33
C VAL A 300 22.40 -3.79 -7.96
N ALA A 301 22.66 -2.62 -7.37
CA ALA A 301 22.07 -2.24 -6.10
C ALA A 301 20.51 -2.26 -6.14
N GLY A 302 19.94 -1.73 -7.22
CA GLY A 302 18.50 -1.78 -7.47
C GLY A 302 17.96 -3.20 -7.65
N ALA A 303 18.68 -4.06 -8.40
CA ALA A 303 18.28 -5.45 -8.62
C ALA A 303 18.34 -6.30 -7.34
N VAL A 304 19.33 -6.08 -6.49
CA VAL A 304 19.46 -6.75 -5.18
C VAL A 304 18.28 -6.38 -4.28
N ALA A 305 17.94 -5.09 -4.18
CA ALA A 305 16.77 -4.67 -3.42
C ALA A 305 15.49 -5.27 -4.00
N PHE A 306 15.28 -5.18 -5.32
CA PHE A 306 14.14 -5.78 -6.01
C PHE A 306 13.98 -7.27 -5.70
N SER A 307 15.06 -8.04 -5.76
CA SER A 307 15.03 -9.49 -5.58
C SER A 307 14.48 -9.92 -4.21
N ALA A 308 14.87 -9.20 -3.15
CA ALA A 308 14.38 -9.46 -1.79
C ALA A 308 12.88 -9.17 -1.65
N PHE A 309 12.41 -8.02 -2.15
CA PHE A 309 10.99 -7.66 -2.08
C PHE A 309 10.12 -8.52 -2.99
N ALA A 310 10.59 -8.86 -4.19
CA ALA A 310 9.90 -9.76 -5.11
C ALA A 310 9.75 -11.16 -4.50
N ALA A 311 10.80 -11.70 -3.88
CA ALA A 311 10.75 -12.97 -3.17
C ALA A 311 9.75 -12.94 -2.00
N GLY A 312 9.72 -11.84 -1.24
CA GLY A 312 8.72 -11.63 -0.18
C GLY A 312 7.29 -11.61 -0.71
N ALA A 313 7.04 -10.92 -1.82
CA ALA A 313 5.73 -10.88 -2.47
C ALA A 313 5.31 -12.27 -2.98
N ILE A 314 6.20 -12.97 -3.68
CA ILE A 314 5.96 -14.32 -4.22
C ILE A 314 5.65 -15.30 -3.07
N ALA A 315 6.45 -15.30 -2.00
CA ALA A 315 6.24 -16.17 -0.86
C ALA A 315 4.87 -15.93 -0.20
N GLN A 316 4.45 -14.67 -0.03
CA GLN A 316 3.12 -14.34 0.48
C GLN A 316 1.98 -14.81 -0.44
N ILE A 317 2.16 -14.73 -1.75
CA ILE A 317 1.16 -15.19 -2.72
C ILE A 317 1.05 -16.71 -2.70
N VAL A 318 2.17 -17.41 -2.70
CA VAL A 318 2.25 -18.90 -2.69
C VAL A 318 1.58 -19.46 -1.43
N LEU A 319 1.95 -18.95 -0.26
CA LEU A 319 1.35 -19.35 1.02
C LEU A 319 0.06 -18.58 1.37
N GLY A 320 -0.56 -17.95 0.39
CA GLY A 320 -1.72 -17.06 0.61
C GLY A 320 -2.97 -17.72 1.21
N THR A 321 -3.08 -19.07 1.20
CA THR A 321 -4.16 -19.85 1.84
C THR A 321 -3.70 -20.57 3.11
N ALA A 322 -2.41 -20.57 3.41
CA ALA A 322 -1.88 -21.29 4.56
C ALA A 322 -2.35 -20.64 5.88
N SER A 323 -2.55 -21.48 6.90
CA SER A 323 -2.86 -21.02 8.24
C SER A 323 -1.73 -20.14 8.81
N VAL A 324 -2.03 -19.34 9.83
CA VAL A 324 -1.02 -18.55 10.53
C VAL A 324 0.10 -19.45 11.07
N ALA A 325 -0.28 -20.59 11.65
CA ALA A 325 0.68 -21.55 12.20
C ALA A 325 1.61 -22.10 11.11
N THR A 326 1.08 -22.56 9.96
CA THR A 326 1.88 -23.04 8.85
C THR A 326 2.77 -21.94 8.30
N THR A 327 2.23 -20.73 8.14
CA THR A 327 2.99 -19.58 7.63
C THR A 327 4.18 -19.25 8.52
N LEU A 328 3.99 -19.13 9.85
CA LEU A 328 5.07 -18.80 10.77
C LEU A 328 6.07 -19.93 10.96
N LYS A 329 5.62 -21.20 10.99
CA LYS A 329 6.52 -22.36 11.04
C LYS A 329 7.43 -22.47 9.82
N THR A 330 6.96 -22.07 8.65
CA THR A 330 7.76 -22.00 7.42
C THR A 330 8.63 -20.74 7.38
N ALA A 331 8.09 -19.59 7.83
CA ALA A 331 8.75 -18.30 7.77
C ALA A 331 10.05 -18.25 8.58
N VAL A 332 10.03 -18.78 9.82
CA VAL A 332 11.18 -18.72 10.73
C VAL A 332 12.41 -19.42 10.16
N PRO A 333 12.39 -20.71 9.78
CA PRO A 333 13.56 -21.37 9.24
C PRO A 333 14.03 -20.76 7.90
N VAL A 334 13.11 -20.32 7.04
CA VAL A 334 13.46 -19.64 5.79
C VAL A 334 14.19 -18.33 6.07
N LEU A 335 13.68 -17.51 6.99
CA LEU A 335 14.35 -16.28 7.39
C LEU A 335 15.74 -16.52 7.99
N PHE A 336 15.87 -17.51 8.88
CA PHE A 336 17.16 -17.88 9.47
C PHE A 336 18.17 -18.32 8.41
N ALA A 337 17.77 -19.21 7.50
CA ALA A 337 18.62 -19.64 6.39
C ALA A 337 19.06 -18.44 5.53
N GLY A 338 18.12 -17.54 5.22
CA GLY A 338 18.41 -16.33 4.46
C GLY A 338 19.38 -15.40 5.18
N LEU A 339 19.14 -15.09 6.44
CA LEU A 339 20.03 -14.24 7.26
C LEU A 339 21.42 -14.86 7.41
N THR A 340 21.53 -16.17 7.54
CA THR A 340 22.82 -16.90 7.60
C THR A 340 23.55 -16.74 6.27
N LEU A 341 22.90 -17.05 5.13
CA LEU A 341 23.51 -16.91 3.81
C LEU A 341 23.92 -15.44 3.53
N PHE A 342 23.07 -14.51 3.90
CA PHE A 342 23.33 -13.08 3.80
C PHE A 342 24.62 -12.70 4.57
N THR A 343 24.72 -13.14 5.84
CA THR A 343 25.91 -12.91 6.67
C THR A 343 27.15 -13.58 6.08
N VAL A 344 27.05 -14.82 5.63
CA VAL A 344 28.16 -15.53 4.96
C VAL A 344 28.62 -14.76 3.72
N GLY A 345 27.68 -14.27 2.88
CA GLY A 345 28.00 -13.48 1.71
C GLY A 345 28.72 -12.16 2.02
N MET A 346 28.40 -11.55 3.19
CA MET A 346 29.10 -10.37 3.69
C MET A 346 30.53 -10.65 4.14
N TRP A 347 30.76 -11.76 4.84
CA TRP A 347 32.07 -12.10 5.41
C TRP A 347 33.02 -12.71 4.39
N LEU A 348 32.50 -13.42 3.38
CA LEU A 348 33.28 -14.02 2.30
C LEU A 348 33.30 -13.16 1.01
N PRO A 349 33.07 -11.87 1.03
CA PRO A 349 32.69 -10.92 -0.04
C PRO A 349 32.23 -11.58 -1.34
N SER A 350 31.13 -12.34 -1.29
CA SER A 350 30.57 -13.06 -2.44
C SER A 350 29.22 -12.50 -2.82
N LEU A 351 29.16 -11.72 -3.89
CA LEU A 351 27.91 -11.13 -4.39
C LEU A 351 26.83 -12.19 -4.67
N PRO A 352 27.10 -13.35 -5.31
CA PRO A 352 26.07 -14.37 -5.51
C PRO A 352 25.47 -14.91 -4.21
N VAL A 353 26.31 -15.25 -3.22
CA VAL A 353 25.85 -15.76 -1.91
C VAL A 353 25.03 -14.69 -1.18
N PHE A 354 25.47 -13.44 -1.22
CA PHE A 354 24.78 -12.31 -0.65
C PHE A 354 23.39 -12.08 -1.27
N VAL A 355 23.30 -12.13 -2.61
CA VAL A 355 22.03 -11.99 -3.35
C VAL A 355 21.06 -13.15 -3.02
N ILE A 356 21.56 -14.39 -3.04
CA ILE A 356 20.76 -15.57 -2.67
C ILE A 356 20.26 -15.44 -1.22
N GLY A 357 21.15 -15.04 -0.29
CA GLY A 357 20.80 -14.74 1.08
C GLY A 357 19.72 -13.67 1.17
N GLY A 358 19.81 -12.62 0.37
CA GLY A 358 18.79 -11.57 0.25
C GLY A 358 17.44 -12.06 -0.22
N ILE A 359 17.40 -12.88 -1.26
CA ILE A 359 16.18 -13.50 -1.80
C ILE A 359 15.50 -14.36 -0.74
N VAL A 360 16.25 -15.24 -0.08
CA VAL A 360 15.72 -16.13 0.95
C VAL A 360 15.27 -15.35 2.19
N THR A 361 16.03 -14.33 2.61
CA THR A 361 15.66 -13.41 3.69
C THR A 361 14.36 -12.67 3.36
N GLY A 362 14.23 -12.16 2.14
CA GLY A 362 13.03 -11.48 1.67
C GLY A 362 11.79 -12.38 1.70
N ALA A 363 11.92 -13.62 1.22
CA ALA A 363 10.86 -14.63 1.31
C ALA A 363 10.43 -14.89 2.75
N GLY A 364 11.39 -15.15 3.65
CA GLY A 364 11.13 -15.37 5.08
C GLY A 364 10.51 -14.17 5.75
N GLY A 365 11.05 -12.96 5.54
CA GLY A 365 10.53 -11.70 6.09
C GLY A 365 9.10 -11.40 5.62
N GLY A 366 8.82 -11.63 4.34
CA GLY A 366 7.48 -11.51 3.77
C GLY A 366 6.47 -12.43 4.44
N LEU A 367 6.85 -13.69 4.70
CA LEU A 367 6.00 -14.66 5.39
C LEU A 367 5.80 -14.31 6.86
N VAL A 368 6.85 -13.86 7.57
CA VAL A 368 6.74 -13.36 8.96
C VAL A 368 5.73 -12.24 9.03
N PHE A 369 5.87 -11.23 8.15
CA PHE A 369 4.95 -10.09 8.10
C PHE A 369 3.51 -10.55 7.85
N ARG A 370 3.27 -11.43 6.85
CA ARG A 370 1.94 -11.94 6.56
C ARG A 370 1.32 -12.69 7.73
N GLY A 371 2.07 -13.64 8.32
CA GLY A 371 1.59 -14.42 9.47
C GLY A 371 1.24 -13.54 10.65
N SER A 372 2.10 -12.55 10.95
CA SER A 372 1.91 -11.57 12.01
C SER A 372 0.71 -10.66 11.74
N LEU A 373 0.53 -10.18 10.51
CA LEU A 373 -0.61 -9.33 10.12
C LEU A 373 -1.95 -10.07 10.32
N VAL A 374 -2.02 -11.33 9.87
CA VAL A 374 -3.24 -12.14 10.03
C VAL A 374 -3.49 -12.45 11.52
N ALA A 375 -2.45 -12.78 12.29
CA ALA A 375 -2.56 -13.00 13.72
C ALA A 375 -3.02 -11.75 14.48
N ALA A 376 -2.46 -10.58 14.18
CA ALA A 376 -2.91 -9.31 14.77
C ALA A 376 -4.35 -8.98 14.37
N ALA A 377 -4.70 -9.14 13.10
CA ALA A 377 -6.05 -8.88 12.61
C ALA A 377 -7.12 -9.78 13.24
N SER A 378 -6.78 -11.02 13.61
CA SER A 378 -7.71 -11.95 14.28
C SER A 378 -8.01 -11.56 15.74
N THR A 379 -7.22 -10.67 16.34
CA THR A 379 -7.48 -10.15 17.70
C THR A 379 -8.52 -9.03 17.75
N ALA A 380 -8.94 -8.55 16.59
CA ALA A 380 -9.83 -7.39 16.49
C ALA A 380 -11.29 -7.77 16.78
N PRO A 381 -11.97 -7.07 17.69
CA PRO A 381 -13.43 -7.17 17.84
C PRO A 381 -14.16 -6.76 16.57
N ALA A 382 -15.41 -7.17 16.42
CA ALA A 382 -16.26 -6.74 15.32
C ALA A 382 -16.33 -5.20 15.25
N GLY A 383 -16.01 -4.63 14.09
CA GLY A 383 -16.00 -3.18 13.85
C GLY A 383 -14.73 -2.41 14.25
N SER A 384 -13.75 -3.02 14.96
CA SER A 384 -12.52 -2.33 15.39
C SER A 384 -11.26 -2.80 14.66
N ARG A 385 -11.41 -3.56 13.58
CA ARG A 385 -10.28 -4.12 12.82
C ARG A 385 -9.31 -3.05 12.32
N ALA A 386 -9.82 -1.90 11.89
CA ALA A 386 -9.00 -0.78 11.42
C ALA A 386 -8.12 -0.21 12.55
N GLU A 387 -8.65 -0.10 13.77
CA GLU A 387 -7.93 0.42 14.94
C GLU A 387 -6.80 -0.52 15.37
N VAL A 388 -7.05 -1.84 15.37
CA VAL A 388 -6.03 -2.87 15.67
C VAL A 388 -4.93 -2.86 14.62
N LEU A 389 -5.29 -2.79 13.34
CA LEU A 389 -4.32 -2.74 12.25
C LEU A 389 -3.49 -1.45 12.27
N ALA A 390 -4.07 -0.30 12.65
CA ALA A 390 -3.31 0.94 12.82
C ALA A 390 -2.21 0.80 13.88
N GLY A 391 -2.53 0.19 15.04
CA GLY A 391 -1.55 -0.12 16.08
C GLY A 391 -0.48 -1.10 15.62
N PHE A 392 -0.85 -2.13 14.86
CA PHE A 392 0.08 -3.08 14.27
C PHE A 392 1.06 -2.40 13.29
N PHE A 393 0.56 -1.57 12.38
CA PHE A 393 1.41 -0.83 11.45
C PHE A 393 2.28 0.21 12.15
N LEU A 394 1.80 0.85 13.22
CA LEU A 394 2.62 1.73 14.06
C LEU A 394 3.87 0.97 14.55
N GLY A 395 3.69 -0.21 15.15
CA GLY A 395 4.81 -1.03 15.62
C GLY A 395 5.71 -1.49 14.49
N ALA A 396 5.15 -1.89 13.33
CA ALA A 396 5.91 -2.29 12.16
C ALA A 396 6.77 -1.14 11.61
N TYR A 397 6.23 0.09 11.49
CA TYR A 397 6.99 1.26 11.01
C TYR A 397 8.02 1.77 12.02
N ILE A 398 7.77 1.63 13.33
CA ILE A 398 8.81 1.84 14.35
C ILE A 398 9.93 0.83 14.14
N GLY A 399 9.60 -0.44 13.92
CA GLY A 399 10.55 -1.50 13.58
C GLY A 399 11.35 -1.23 12.30
N LEU A 400 10.72 -0.63 11.29
CA LEU A 400 11.39 -0.21 10.05
C LEU A 400 12.44 0.88 10.30
N SER A 401 12.18 1.82 11.22
CA SER A 401 12.92 3.07 11.34
C SER A 401 13.94 3.06 12.49
N ALA A 402 13.52 2.67 13.69
CA ALA A 402 14.38 2.76 14.88
C ALA A 402 15.65 1.89 14.78
N PRO A 403 15.59 0.61 14.33
CA PRO A 403 16.80 -0.19 14.16
C PRO A 403 17.72 0.37 13.07
N VAL A 404 17.18 0.90 11.98
CA VAL A 404 17.97 1.49 10.89
C VAL A 404 18.75 2.71 11.36
N ILE A 405 18.13 3.60 12.16
CA ILE A 405 18.84 4.74 12.77
C ILE A 405 19.91 4.23 13.74
N ALA A 406 19.58 3.25 14.60
CA ALA A 406 20.54 2.69 15.53
C ALA A 406 21.76 2.10 14.82
N LEU A 407 21.55 1.40 13.70
CA LEU A 407 22.63 0.89 12.85
C LEU A 407 23.45 2.03 12.22
N GLY A 408 22.79 3.10 11.74
CA GLY A 408 23.47 4.28 11.20
C GLY A 408 24.36 4.98 12.25
N VAL A 409 23.93 5.02 13.51
CA VAL A 409 24.78 5.50 14.62
C VAL A 409 25.92 4.53 14.89
N ALA A 410 25.64 3.24 15.00
CA ALA A 410 26.64 2.22 15.36
C ALA A 410 27.76 2.14 14.31
N THR A 411 27.47 2.30 13.03
CA THR A 411 28.46 2.28 11.93
C THR A 411 29.44 3.46 11.96
N GLN A 412 29.23 4.48 12.81
CA GLN A 412 30.20 5.54 13.04
C GLN A 412 31.34 5.12 13.95
N TYR A 413 31.13 4.10 14.78
CA TYR A 413 32.06 3.64 15.81
C TYR A 413 32.61 2.24 15.57
N VAL A 414 31.86 1.41 14.84
CA VAL A 414 32.15 -0.02 14.62
C VAL A 414 32.03 -0.35 13.14
N ALA A 415 32.84 -1.29 12.68
CA ALA A 415 32.82 -1.72 11.27
C ALA A 415 31.40 -2.21 10.86
N ALA A 416 30.96 -1.81 9.68
CA ALA A 416 29.59 -2.09 9.20
C ALA A 416 29.24 -3.58 9.23
N ARG A 417 30.20 -4.48 8.94
CA ARG A 417 30.01 -5.93 8.97
C ARG A 417 29.68 -6.45 10.38
N ASP A 418 30.34 -5.91 11.43
CA ASP A 418 30.16 -6.35 12.81
C ASP A 418 28.81 -5.83 13.35
N VAL A 419 28.47 -4.58 13.03
CA VAL A 419 27.15 -3.99 13.33
C VAL A 419 26.04 -4.81 12.68
N MET A 420 26.21 -5.24 11.44
CA MET A 420 25.24 -6.07 10.72
C MET A 420 25.11 -7.47 11.32
N LEU A 421 26.21 -8.08 11.79
CA LEU A 421 26.15 -9.38 12.47
C LEU A 421 25.27 -9.30 13.75
N VAL A 422 25.50 -8.27 14.57
CA VAL A 422 24.68 -8.03 15.76
C VAL A 422 23.21 -7.84 15.39
N PHE A 423 22.94 -7.04 14.35
CA PHE A 423 21.59 -6.82 13.87
C PHE A 423 20.91 -8.12 13.42
N VAL A 424 21.59 -8.96 12.63
CA VAL A 424 21.07 -10.24 12.15
C VAL A 424 20.69 -11.15 13.32
N VAL A 425 21.56 -11.25 14.33
CA VAL A 425 21.30 -12.05 15.53
C VAL A 425 20.07 -11.53 16.30
N LEU A 426 20.01 -10.21 16.55
CA LEU A 426 18.87 -9.60 17.24
C LEU A 426 17.56 -9.74 16.47
N ALA A 427 17.57 -9.54 15.15
CA ALA A 427 16.40 -9.73 14.30
C ALA A 427 15.92 -11.19 14.32
N ALA A 428 16.85 -12.14 14.21
CA ALA A 428 16.54 -13.56 14.29
C ALA A 428 15.88 -13.93 15.63
N ILE A 429 16.46 -13.49 16.75
CA ILE A 429 15.91 -13.73 18.09
C ILE A 429 14.52 -13.10 18.22
N ALA A 430 14.34 -11.84 17.79
CA ALA A 430 13.06 -11.14 17.88
C ALA A 430 11.96 -11.86 17.08
N VAL A 431 12.27 -12.29 15.84
CA VAL A 431 11.32 -13.04 15.00
C VAL A 431 10.99 -14.40 15.65
N ALA A 432 11.98 -15.15 16.11
CA ALA A 432 11.76 -16.45 16.73
C ALA A 432 10.90 -16.34 18.01
N ALA A 433 11.20 -15.37 18.87
CA ALA A 433 10.44 -15.10 20.09
C ALA A 433 9.00 -14.71 19.80
N GLY A 434 8.81 -13.77 18.86
CA GLY A 434 7.48 -13.30 18.44
C GLY A 434 6.66 -14.42 17.80
N ALA A 435 7.22 -15.15 16.84
CA ALA A 435 6.54 -16.27 16.19
C ALA A 435 6.17 -17.38 17.18
N ARG A 436 7.10 -17.76 18.09
CA ARG A 436 6.83 -18.75 19.14
C ARG A 436 5.70 -18.31 20.08
N SER A 437 5.67 -17.04 20.45
CA SER A 437 4.63 -16.47 21.30
C SER A 437 3.27 -16.49 20.60
N VAL A 438 3.18 -16.08 19.32
CA VAL A 438 1.94 -16.16 18.54
C VAL A 438 1.44 -17.61 18.46
N LEU A 439 2.32 -18.57 18.16
CA LEU A 439 1.96 -19.98 18.03
C LEU A 439 1.42 -20.56 19.35
N ARG A 440 2.00 -20.20 20.50
CA ARG A 440 1.52 -20.63 21.81
C ARG A 440 0.12 -20.12 22.13
N HIS A 441 -0.17 -18.86 21.81
CA HIS A 441 -1.49 -18.28 22.06
C HIS A 441 -2.58 -18.78 21.11
N GLN A 442 -2.21 -19.40 19.98
CA GLN A 442 -3.18 -20.03 19.07
C GLN A 442 -3.51 -21.49 19.45
N SER A 443 -2.70 -22.12 20.26
CA SER A 443 -2.90 -23.50 20.74
C SER A 443 -3.55 -23.57 22.13
N ALA A 444 -3.69 -22.46 22.82
CA ALA A 444 -4.41 -22.30 24.08
C ALA A 444 -5.83 -21.78 23.84
#